data_e1918c5c41a00080bbbfc8db78285d3e
#
_entry.id   e1918c5c41a00080bbbfc8db78285d3e
#
_cell.length_a   1.000
_cell.length_b   1.000
_cell.length_c   1.000
_cell.angle_alpha   90.00
_cell.angle_beta   90.00
_cell.angle_gamma   90.00
#
_symmetry.space_group_name_H-M   'P 1'
#
loop_
_entity.id
_entity.type
_entity.pdbx_description
1 polymer ?
#
loop_
_entity_poly.entity_id
_entity_poly.type
_entity_poly.pdbx_seq_one_letter_code
_entity_poly.pdbx_strand_id
1 'polypeptide(L)'
;LGQLLLYIALAVVLLSVLTYLVQERLIFKPEKLKHDFRFEYDIPFEELFFDPAPGVRINGLHFYRPEPKGLILYLHGNTRSIKGWAKYAKDFYRYDYDVVLVDYRGFGKSTGKRTEKDMLNDMQFVYEKLAEKFNSEVILNYLN
;
A
#
# COMPACT_ATOMS: atom_id res chain seq x y z
N LEU A 1 37.70 -21.13 26.21
CA LEU A 1 36.80 -19.97 26.36
C LEU A 1 36.81 -19.09 25.10
N GLY A 2 38.02 -18.69 24.57
CA GLY A 2 38.13 -17.82 23.39
C GLY A 2 37.46 -18.38 22.12
N GLN A 3 37.67 -19.67 21.81
CA GLN A 3 37.03 -20.32 20.67
C GLN A 3 35.50 -20.37 20.80
N LEU A 4 34.99 -20.61 21.98
CA LEU A 4 33.55 -20.64 22.26
C LEU A 4 32.94 -19.24 22.01
N LEU A 5 33.57 -18.18 22.49
CA LEU A 5 33.15 -16.82 22.29
C LEU A 5 33.17 -16.44 20.78
N LEU A 6 34.18 -16.89 20.05
CA LEU A 6 34.23 -16.70 18.60
C LEU A 6 33.06 -17.37 17.87
N TYR A 7 32.76 -18.63 18.21
CA TYR A 7 31.63 -19.33 17.59
C TYR A 7 30.28 -18.68 17.93
N ILE A 8 30.09 -18.18 19.12
CA ILE A 8 28.89 -17.45 19.52
C ILE A 8 28.79 -16.15 18.68
N ALA A 9 29.87 -15.40 18.59
CA ALA A 9 29.88 -14.18 17.80
C ALA A 9 29.53 -14.44 16.31
N LEU A 10 30.12 -15.47 15.71
CA LEU A 10 29.83 -15.87 14.33
C LEU A 10 28.38 -16.30 14.17
N ALA A 11 27.83 -17.05 15.12
CA ALA A 11 26.41 -17.47 15.08
C ALA A 11 25.46 -16.27 15.16
N VAL A 12 25.74 -15.29 16.02
CA VAL A 12 24.94 -14.05 16.12
C VAL A 12 24.99 -13.25 14.82
N VAL A 13 26.18 -13.08 14.23
CA VAL A 13 26.31 -12.38 12.94
C VAL A 13 25.51 -13.11 11.85
N LEU A 14 25.68 -14.43 11.75
CA LEU A 14 24.97 -15.22 10.73
C LEU A 14 23.45 -15.12 10.91
N LEU A 15 22.94 -15.23 12.13
CA LEU A 15 21.53 -15.10 12.42
C LEU A 15 21.00 -13.71 12.08
N SER A 16 21.76 -12.65 12.38
CA SER A 16 21.41 -11.28 12.05
C SER A 16 21.32 -11.07 10.54
N VAL A 17 22.28 -11.58 9.78
CA VAL A 17 22.27 -11.53 8.31
C VAL A 17 21.09 -12.31 7.76
N LEU A 18 20.83 -13.51 8.26
CA LEU A 18 19.69 -14.33 7.82
C LEU A 18 18.35 -13.62 8.11
N THR A 19 18.20 -13.05 9.30
CA THR A 19 17.01 -12.29 9.67
C THR A 19 16.82 -11.09 8.72
N TYR A 20 17.88 -10.34 8.44
CA TYR A 20 17.84 -9.23 7.51
C TYR A 20 17.40 -9.65 6.10
N LEU A 21 17.88 -10.80 5.59
CA LEU A 21 17.53 -11.31 4.26
C LEU A 21 16.08 -11.81 4.15
N VAL A 22 15.47 -12.25 5.24
CA VAL A 22 14.11 -12.82 5.21
C VAL A 22 13.04 -11.89 5.80
N GLN A 23 13.42 -10.79 6.47
CA GLN A 23 12.51 -9.90 7.18
C GLN A 23 11.34 -9.39 6.31
N GLU A 24 11.62 -8.98 5.07
CA GLU A 24 10.57 -8.50 4.16
C GLU A 24 9.49 -9.57 3.89
N ARG A 25 9.90 -10.84 3.75
CA ARG A 25 8.96 -11.95 3.53
C ARG A 25 8.13 -12.27 4.77
N LEU A 26 8.69 -12.02 5.96
CA LEU A 26 8.00 -12.23 7.23
C LEU A 26 7.00 -11.12 7.54
N ILE A 27 7.38 -9.88 7.23
CA ILE A 27 6.57 -8.69 7.52
C ILE A 27 5.45 -8.53 6.49
N PHE A 28 5.77 -8.64 5.20
CA PHE A 28 4.81 -8.40 4.13
C PHE A 28 4.15 -9.71 3.66
N LYS A 29 2.84 -9.75 3.78
CA LYS A 29 2.00 -10.89 3.35
C LYS A 29 0.96 -10.43 2.30
N PRO A 30 1.41 -10.10 1.07
CA PRO A 30 0.53 -9.59 0.04
C PRO A 30 -0.43 -10.66 -0.47
N GLU A 31 -1.68 -10.31 -0.64
CA GLU A 31 -2.63 -11.02 -1.49
C GLU A 31 -2.41 -10.56 -2.93
N LYS A 32 -2.23 -11.49 -3.87
CA LYS A 32 -2.18 -11.21 -5.30
C LYS A 32 -3.56 -11.38 -5.92
N LEU A 33 -3.94 -10.42 -6.74
CA LEU A 33 -5.15 -10.49 -7.55
C LEU A 33 -4.80 -10.66 -9.02
N LYS A 34 -5.64 -11.39 -9.75
CA LYS A 34 -5.53 -11.46 -11.21
C LYS A 34 -5.82 -10.10 -11.81
N HIS A 35 -5.23 -9.79 -12.95
CA HIS A 35 -5.44 -8.51 -13.62
C HIS A 35 -6.92 -8.27 -13.99
N ASP A 36 -7.63 -9.35 -14.34
CA ASP A 36 -9.05 -9.34 -14.71
C ASP A 36 -10.01 -9.44 -13.50
N PHE A 37 -9.49 -9.43 -12.26
CA PHE A 37 -10.31 -9.43 -11.06
C PHE A 37 -11.21 -8.20 -11.06
N ARG A 38 -12.51 -8.40 -10.81
CA ARG A 38 -13.50 -7.32 -10.72
C ARG A 38 -13.84 -7.06 -9.26
N PHE A 39 -13.74 -5.79 -8.89
CA PHE A 39 -14.21 -5.35 -7.58
C PHE A 39 -15.72 -5.13 -7.62
N GLU A 40 -16.40 -5.45 -6.51
CA GLU A 40 -17.85 -5.26 -6.37
C GLU A 40 -18.13 -4.69 -4.98
N TYR A 41 -18.70 -3.49 -4.95
CA TYR A 41 -19.11 -2.81 -3.72
C TYR A 41 -20.45 -2.12 -3.91
N ASP A 42 -21.15 -1.91 -2.81
CA ASP A 42 -22.49 -1.30 -2.75
C ASP A 42 -22.48 0.25 -2.71
N ILE A 43 -21.30 0.87 -2.70
CA ILE A 43 -21.11 2.31 -2.81
C ILE A 43 -20.40 2.64 -4.12
N PRO A 44 -20.65 3.83 -4.72
CA PRO A 44 -20.02 4.21 -5.97
C PRO A 44 -18.49 4.23 -5.86
N PHE A 45 -17.83 3.62 -6.84
CA PHE A 45 -16.38 3.62 -6.92
C PHE A 45 -15.87 3.55 -8.36
N GLU A 46 -14.62 3.95 -8.55
CA GLU A 46 -13.86 3.74 -9.78
C GLU A 46 -12.52 3.06 -9.47
N GLU A 47 -12.03 2.25 -10.39
CA GLU A 47 -10.69 1.65 -10.29
C GLU A 47 -9.67 2.60 -10.91
N LEU A 48 -8.61 2.90 -10.17
CA LEU A 48 -7.54 3.80 -10.56
C LEU A 48 -6.25 3.03 -10.83
N PHE A 49 -5.45 3.58 -11.74
CA PHE A 49 -4.10 3.10 -12.02
C PHE A 49 -3.14 4.28 -12.08
N PHE A 50 -2.00 4.13 -11.43
CA PHE A 50 -0.91 5.10 -11.41
C PHE A 50 0.36 4.42 -11.90
N ASP A 51 1.14 5.09 -12.73
CA ASP A 51 2.38 4.58 -13.30
C ASP A 51 3.57 5.41 -12.78
N PRO A 52 4.06 5.16 -11.54
CA PRO A 52 5.12 5.97 -10.90
C PRO A 52 6.50 5.75 -11.48
N ALA A 53 6.73 4.64 -12.18
CA ALA A 53 8.00 4.31 -12.81
C ALA A 53 7.80 3.38 -14.01
N PRO A 54 8.76 3.29 -14.94
CA PRO A 54 8.69 2.36 -16.07
C PRO A 54 8.43 0.91 -15.62
N GLY A 55 7.37 0.29 -16.17
CA GLY A 55 6.98 -1.08 -15.85
C GLY A 55 6.33 -1.29 -14.48
N VAL A 56 6.08 -0.21 -13.75
CA VAL A 56 5.40 -0.24 -12.45
C VAL A 56 4.03 0.40 -12.58
N ARG A 57 3.01 -0.33 -12.13
CA ARG A 57 1.63 0.13 -12.07
C ARG A 57 1.06 -0.08 -10.69
N ILE A 58 0.55 0.96 -10.09
CA ILE A 58 -0.11 0.96 -8.78
C ILE A 58 -1.61 0.98 -9.01
N ASN A 59 -2.31 -0.02 -8.46
CA ASN A 59 -3.76 -0.12 -8.52
C ASN A 59 -4.38 0.53 -7.29
N GLY A 60 -5.48 1.23 -7.49
CA GLY A 60 -6.25 1.87 -6.44
C GLY A 60 -7.75 1.76 -6.66
N LEU A 61 -8.51 2.08 -5.63
CA LEU A 61 -9.96 2.23 -5.65
C LEU A 61 -10.31 3.60 -5.11
N HIS A 62 -11.08 4.36 -5.85
CA HIS A 62 -11.63 5.64 -5.42
C HIS A 62 -13.13 5.47 -5.16
N PHE A 63 -13.52 5.52 -3.90
CA PHE A 63 -14.91 5.60 -3.48
C PHE A 63 -15.30 7.06 -3.43
N TYR A 64 -16.22 7.47 -4.28
CA TYR A 64 -16.56 8.87 -4.53
C TYR A 64 -18.04 9.16 -4.26
N ARG A 65 -18.32 10.42 -4.02
CA ARG A 65 -19.66 10.94 -3.80
C ARG A 65 -19.84 12.33 -4.45
N PRO A 66 -21.08 12.76 -4.67
CA PRO A 66 -21.35 14.16 -4.98
C PRO A 66 -20.95 15.04 -3.79
N GLU A 67 -20.25 16.11 -4.00
CA GLU A 67 -19.89 17.13 -2.98
C GLU A 67 -19.17 16.55 -1.73
N PRO A 68 -18.01 15.91 -1.88
CA PRO A 68 -17.26 15.43 -0.74
C PRO A 68 -16.67 16.60 0.07
N LYS A 69 -16.57 16.45 1.38
CA LYS A 69 -15.85 17.38 2.26
C LYS A 69 -14.33 17.39 2.02
N GLY A 70 -13.83 16.32 1.39
CA GLY A 70 -12.43 16.16 1.09
C GLY A 70 -12.13 14.73 0.66
N LEU A 71 -10.85 14.46 0.44
CA LEU A 71 -10.32 13.17 0.03
C LEU A 71 -9.44 12.57 1.11
N ILE A 72 -9.67 11.30 1.44
CA ILE A 72 -8.79 10.51 2.32
C ILE A 72 -7.98 9.57 1.45
N LEU A 73 -6.66 9.69 1.46
CA LEU A 73 -5.75 8.68 0.94
C LEU A 73 -5.49 7.65 2.04
N TYR A 74 -6.06 6.46 1.87
CA TYR A 74 -5.93 5.36 2.82
C TYR A 74 -4.79 4.42 2.40
N LEU A 75 -3.74 4.40 3.22
CA LEU A 75 -2.59 3.51 3.04
C LEU A 75 -2.75 2.31 3.98
N HIS A 76 -3.00 1.15 3.41
CA HIS A 76 -3.29 -0.06 4.19
C HIS A 76 -2.04 -0.68 4.82
N GLY A 77 -2.25 -1.60 5.77
CA GLY A 77 -1.18 -2.35 6.43
C GLY A 77 -0.46 -3.34 5.50
N ASN A 78 0.52 -4.04 6.03
CA ASN A 78 1.47 -4.89 5.30
C ASN A 78 0.93 -6.29 4.89
N THR A 79 -0.38 -6.50 4.97
CA THR A 79 -1.03 -7.78 4.63
C THR A 79 -2.21 -7.58 3.67
N ARG A 80 -2.61 -8.64 2.96
CA ARG A 80 -3.77 -8.68 2.06
C ARG A 80 -3.60 -7.79 0.82
N SER A 81 -4.71 -7.21 0.33
CA SER A 81 -4.80 -6.24 -0.76
C SER A 81 -5.95 -5.26 -0.46
N ILE A 82 -6.09 -4.22 -1.28
CA ILE A 82 -7.21 -3.26 -1.16
C ILE A 82 -8.57 -3.96 -1.19
N LYS A 83 -8.69 -5.12 -1.82
CA LYS A 83 -9.91 -5.94 -1.77
C LYS A 83 -10.36 -6.21 -0.33
N GLY A 84 -9.43 -6.59 0.54
CA GLY A 84 -9.72 -6.86 1.95
C GLY A 84 -9.88 -5.60 2.81
N TRP A 85 -9.20 -4.51 2.41
CA TRP A 85 -9.20 -3.25 3.16
C TRP A 85 -10.33 -2.30 2.78
N ALA A 86 -10.89 -2.41 1.57
CA ALA A 86 -11.94 -1.52 1.07
C ALA A 86 -13.20 -1.45 1.96
N LYS A 87 -13.44 -2.45 2.79
CA LYS A 87 -14.54 -2.41 3.78
C LYS A 87 -14.46 -1.21 4.72
N TYR A 88 -13.25 -0.71 5.00
CA TYR A 88 -13.06 0.46 5.87
C TYR A 88 -13.34 1.78 5.16
N ALA A 89 -13.39 1.81 3.82
CA ALA A 89 -13.78 3.00 3.08
C ALA A 89 -15.19 3.47 3.45
N LYS A 90 -16.10 2.54 3.77
CA LYS A 90 -17.47 2.87 4.20
C LYS A 90 -17.52 3.71 5.47
N ASP A 91 -16.56 3.54 6.37
CA ASP A 91 -16.51 4.28 7.63
C ASP A 91 -16.25 5.77 7.37
N PHE A 92 -15.38 6.10 6.43
CA PHE A 92 -15.09 7.47 6.02
C PHE A 92 -16.14 8.03 5.05
N TYR A 93 -16.62 7.22 4.13
CA TYR A 93 -17.70 7.59 3.20
C TYR A 93 -18.95 8.07 3.92
N ARG A 94 -19.27 7.47 5.05
CA ARG A 94 -20.38 7.85 5.95
C ARG A 94 -20.25 9.28 6.50
N TYR A 95 -19.04 9.81 6.59
CA TYR A 95 -18.75 11.16 7.10
C TYR A 95 -18.55 12.20 6.00
N ASP A 96 -18.96 11.90 4.78
CA ASP A 96 -18.94 12.78 3.60
C ASP A 96 -17.54 12.99 3.01
N TYR A 97 -16.64 12.00 3.14
CA TYR A 97 -15.34 12.02 2.47
C TYR A 97 -15.30 11.06 1.28
N ASP A 98 -14.59 11.47 0.24
CA ASP A 98 -14.08 10.54 -0.74
C ASP A 98 -12.93 9.74 -0.13
N VAL A 99 -12.75 8.49 -0.59
CA VAL A 99 -11.68 7.64 -0.08
C VAL A 99 -10.96 6.98 -1.25
N VAL A 100 -9.65 7.17 -1.32
CA VAL A 100 -8.78 6.44 -2.24
C VAL A 100 -7.93 5.46 -1.46
N LEU A 101 -8.07 4.17 -1.77
CA LEU A 101 -7.17 3.12 -1.29
C LEU A 101 -6.24 2.70 -2.41
N VAL A 102 -4.98 2.40 -2.10
CA VAL A 102 -4.00 1.95 -3.09
C VAL A 102 -3.27 0.71 -2.60
N ASP A 103 -3.00 -0.21 -3.53
CA ASP A 103 -2.13 -1.37 -3.30
C ASP A 103 -0.68 -0.99 -3.55
N TYR A 104 0.21 -1.28 -2.61
CA TYR A 104 1.66 -1.14 -2.83
C TYR A 104 2.16 -2.08 -3.92
N ARG A 105 3.37 -1.82 -4.45
CA ARG A 105 4.05 -2.76 -5.36
C ARG A 105 3.96 -4.18 -4.82
N GLY A 106 3.57 -5.10 -5.68
CA GLY A 106 3.47 -6.51 -5.32
C GLY A 106 2.23 -6.90 -4.52
N PHE A 107 1.31 -5.99 -4.22
CA PHE A 107 0.00 -6.27 -3.65
C PHE A 107 -1.11 -6.20 -4.72
N GLY A 108 -2.18 -6.95 -4.54
CA GLY A 108 -3.34 -6.97 -5.41
C GLY A 108 -2.99 -7.06 -6.89
N LYS A 109 -3.44 -6.08 -7.67
CA LYS A 109 -3.11 -5.95 -9.10
C LYS A 109 -1.85 -5.08 -9.34
N SER A 110 -1.29 -4.45 -8.30
CA SER A 110 -0.09 -3.63 -8.42
C SER A 110 1.12 -4.47 -8.82
N THR A 111 1.95 -3.92 -9.72
CA THR A 111 3.14 -4.57 -10.27
C THR A 111 4.42 -4.03 -9.64
N GLY A 112 5.55 -4.61 -10.01
CA GLY A 112 6.87 -4.18 -9.59
C GLY A 112 7.40 -4.89 -8.36
N LYS A 113 8.73 -4.79 -8.20
CA LYS A 113 9.45 -5.31 -7.03
C LYS A 113 9.35 -4.33 -5.88
N ARG A 114 9.11 -4.83 -4.70
CA ARG A 114 8.94 -4.02 -3.50
C ARG A 114 10.29 -3.77 -2.83
N THR A 115 10.57 -2.50 -2.54
CA THR A 115 11.55 -2.03 -1.55
C THR A 115 10.89 -0.93 -0.73
N GLU A 116 11.34 -0.69 0.48
CA GLU A 116 10.82 0.40 1.31
C GLU A 116 10.90 1.75 0.60
N LYS A 117 12.05 2.06 0.02
CA LYS A 117 12.28 3.31 -0.72
C LYS A 117 11.31 3.47 -1.89
N ASP A 118 11.12 2.40 -2.67
CA ASP A 118 10.22 2.44 -3.82
C ASP A 118 8.75 2.62 -3.38
N MET A 119 8.35 1.95 -2.30
CA MET A 119 7.00 2.11 -1.76
C MET A 119 6.73 3.56 -1.31
N LEU A 120 7.68 4.19 -0.64
CA LEU A 120 7.57 5.61 -0.25
C LEU A 120 7.48 6.52 -1.47
N ASN A 121 8.33 6.33 -2.47
CA ASN A 121 8.31 7.12 -3.71
C ASN A 121 7.00 6.94 -4.47
N ASP A 122 6.47 5.72 -4.55
CA ASP A 122 5.19 5.45 -5.21
C ASP A 122 4.03 6.15 -4.49
N MET A 123 4.01 6.11 -3.16
CA MET A 123 2.95 6.77 -2.39
C MET A 123 3.04 8.29 -2.48
N GLN A 124 4.25 8.85 -2.54
CA GLN A 124 4.46 10.27 -2.82
C GLN A 124 3.91 10.63 -4.20
N PHE A 125 4.23 9.85 -5.23
CA PHE A 125 3.71 10.05 -6.58
C PHE A 125 2.17 9.98 -6.63
N VAL A 126 1.57 8.99 -5.98
CA VAL A 126 0.11 8.86 -5.90
C VAL A 126 -0.50 10.07 -5.20
N TYR A 127 0.08 10.51 -4.08
CA TYR A 127 -0.38 11.69 -3.37
C TYR A 127 -0.35 12.94 -4.26
N GLU A 128 0.75 13.18 -4.98
CA GLU A 128 0.89 14.32 -5.88
C GLU A 128 -0.15 14.30 -7.00
N LYS A 129 -0.41 13.13 -7.61
CA LYS A 129 -1.43 12.97 -8.64
C LYS A 129 -2.86 13.20 -8.11
N LEU A 130 -3.13 12.76 -6.91
CA LEU A 130 -4.42 13.03 -6.27
C LEU A 130 -4.56 14.52 -5.89
N ALA A 131 -3.49 15.14 -5.38
CA ALA A 131 -3.48 16.56 -5.06
C ALA A 131 -3.70 17.45 -6.29
N GLU A 132 -3.10 17.10 -7.43
CA GLU A 132 -3.35 17.77 -8.72
C GLU A 132 -4.81 17.64 -9.14
N LYS A 133 -5.43 16.45 -8.99
CA LYS A 133 -6.80 16.16 -9.43
C LYS A 133 -7.85 16.80 -8.53
N PHE A 134 -7.65 16.86 -7.23
CA PHE A 134 -8.66 17.19 -6.23
C PHE A 134 -8.45 18.54 -5.52
N ASN A 135 -7.53 19.37 -5.98
CA ASN A 135 -7.18 20.66 -5.38
C ASN A 135 -6.76 20.52 -3.89
N SER A 136 -5.48 20.50 -3.62
CA SER A 136 -4.73 19.94 -2.50
C SER A 136 -5.11 20.30 -1.05
N GLU A 137 -6.09 21.15 -0.79
CA GLU A 137 -6.38 21.64 0.57
C GLU A 137 -7.04 20.61 1.50
N VAL A 138 -7.45 19.43 0.97
CA VAL A 138 -8.29 18.51 1.73
C VAL A 138 -7.88 17.02 1.55
N ILE A 139 -6.63 16.73 1.34
CA ILE A 139 -6.15 15.33 1.35
C ILE A 139 -5.63 15.01 2.75
N LEU A 140 -6.32 14.11 3.43
CA LEU A 140 -5.88 13.53 4.69
C LEU A 140 -5.22 12.17 4.43
N ASN A 141 -3.99 11.99 4.90
CA ASN A 141 -3.33 10.68 4.89
C ASN A 141 -3.74 9.92 6.14
N TYR A 142 -4.36 8.76 5.96
CA TYR A 142 -4.64 7.85 7.06
C TYR A 142 -3.75 6.61 6.91
N LEU A 143 -2.88 6.42 7.91
CA LEU A 143 -2.01 5.24 8.04
C LEU A 143 -2.59 4.34 9.12
N ASN A 144 -2.78 3.07 8.81
CA ASN A 144 -3.24 2.06 9.76
C ASN A 144 -2.14 1.01 10.00
#